data_394605e4c607d465efb7ab4c9fc0ce05
#
_entry.id   394605e4c607d465efb7ab4c9fc0ce05
#
_cell.length_a   1.000
_cell.length_b   1.000
_cell.length_c   1.000
_cell.angle_alpha   90.00
_cell.angle_beta   90.00
_cell.angle_gamma   90.00
#
_symmetry.space_group_name_H-M   'P 1'
#
loop_
_entity.id
_entity.type
_entity.pdbx_description
1 polymer ?
#
loop_
_entity_poly.entity_id
_entity_poly.type
_entity_poly.pdbx_seq_one_letter_code
_entity_poly.pdbx_strand_id
1 'polypeptide(L)'
;MADKKGRVAQIIKKDLTDIILYELKSPVVKFSSLNRVEVTSDYSYCKVYISDLDPNKTDSIVAFLNNNSKKIRSMLAKKLDIYKTPALIFVADKDYEKDLQMKLFVEEVNNRKPVTLADVFKEEKPKKSTTKKTTTKKTTTKKASPVKAKKEEKSE
;
A
#
# COMPACT_ATOMS: atom_id res chain seq x y z
N MET A 1 34.61 4.77 -5.16
CA MET A 1 34.38 4.07 -6.45
C MET A 1 32.97 4.33 -6.92
N ALA A 2 32.82 4.76 -8.13
CA ALA A 2 31.47 4.98 -8.67
C ALA A 2 30.73 3.65 -8.72
N ASP A 3 29.59 3.60 -8.05
CA ASP A 3 28.74 2.39 -8.01
C ASP A 3 28.14 2.12 -9.41
N LYS A 4 28.76 1.24 -10.16
CA LYS A 4 28.30 0.82 -11.50
C LYS A 4 26.87 0.29 -11.44
N LYS A 5 26.54 -0.44 -10.38
CA LYS A 5 25.22 -1.00 -10.15
C LYS A 5 24.17 0.11 -9.98
N GLY A 6 24.48 1.14 -9.20
CA GLY A 6 23.61 2.29 -9.01
C GLY A 6 23.35 3.07 -10.30
N ARG A 7 24.40 3.26 -11.12
CA ARG A 7 24.25 3.93 -12.44
C ARG A 7 23.35 3.12 -13.38
N VAL A 8 23.56 1.81 -13.47
CA VAL A 8 22.72 0.92 -14.29
C VAL A 8 21.27 0.93 -13.80
N ALA A 9 21.04 0.90 -12.50
CA ALA A 9 19.70 1.00 -11.92
C ALA A 9 18.99 2.31 -12.28
N GLN A 10 19.72 3.43 -12.30
CA GLN A 10 19.17 4.74 -12.69
C GLN A 10 18.81 4.79 -14.18
N ILE A 11 19.65 4.25 -15.06
CA ILE A 11 19.37 4.16 -16.49
C ILE A 11 18.14 3.30 -16.72
N ILE A 12 18.08 2.11 -16.10
CA ILE A 12 16.93 1.21 -16.19
C ILE A 12 15.66 1.90 -15.68
N LYS A 13 15.73 2.64 -14.56
CA LYS A 13 14.60 3.38 -14.02
C LYS A 13 14.06 4.39 -15.03
N LYS A 14 14.93 5.17 -15.64
CA LYS A 14 14.56 6.17 -16.66
C LYS A 14 13.87 5.51 -17.86
N ASP A 15 14.52 4.51 -18.45
CA ASP A 15 14.02 3.84 -19.64
C ASP A 15 12.71 3.08 -19.38
N LEU A 16 12.56 2.45 -18.20
CA LEU A 16 11.31 1.83 -17.78
C LEU A 16 10.18 2.83 -17.60
N THR A 17 10.48 3.99 -17.03
CA THR A 17 9.49 5.07 -16.89
C THR A 17 8.96 5.48 -18.26
N ASP A 18 9.85 5.70 -19.22
CA ASP A 18 9.48 6.05 -20.58
C ASP A 18 8.66 4.96 -21.27
N ILE A 19 9.04 3.70 -21.12
CA ILE A 19 8.32 2.56 -21.68
C ILE A 19 6.91 2.45 -21.09
N ILE A 20 6.77 2.55 -19.78
CA ILE A 20 5.48 2.39 -19.10
C ILE A 20 4.53 3.55 -19.45
N LEU A 21 5.01 4.77 -19.45
CA LEU A 21 4.19 5.95 -19.72
C LEU A 21 3.85 6.13 -21.19
N TYR A 22 4.81 5.93 -22.08
CA TYR A 22 4.66 6.32 -23.49
C TYR A 22 4.45 5.13 -24.45
N GLU A 23 5.07 3.98 -24.18
CA GLU A 23 5.02 2.84 -25.10
C GLU A 23 3.91 1.84 -24.72
N LEU A 24 3.69 1.61 -23.43
CA LEU A 24 2.65 0.68 -22.98
C LEU A 24 1.24 1.24 -23.18
N LYS A 25 1.09 2.58 -23.13
CA LYS A 25 -0.15 3.34 -23.36
C LYS A 25 -1.41 2.75 -22.68
N SER A 26 -1.23 2.15 -21.50
CA SER A 26 -2.35 1.58 -20.76
C SER A 26 -2.93 2.59 -19.77
N PRO A 27 -4.26 2.74 -19.70
CA PRO A 27 -4.89 3.63 -18.74
C PRO A 27 -4.64 3.19 -17.30
N VAL A 28 -4.36 1.90 -17.08
CA VAL A 28 -4.11 1.30 -15.76
C VAL A 28 -2.86 1.87 -15.10
N VAL A 29 -1.81 2.15 -15.90
CA VAL A 29 -0.51 2.61 -15.38
C VAL A 29 -0.29 4.12 -15.49
N LYS A 30 -1.30 4.86 -15.93
CA LYS A 30 -1.18 6.29 -16.24
C LYS A 30 -0.72 7.15 -15.05
N PHE A 31 -1.15 6.79 -13.85
CA PHE A 31 -0.84 7.52 -12.61
C PHE A 31 0.17 6.79 -11.73
N SER A 32 0.74 5.69 -12.22
CA SER A 32 1.77 4.96 -11.48
C SER A 32 3.12 5.66 -11.55
N SER A 33 3.87 5.55 -10.47
CA SER A 33 5.22 6.09 -10.33
C SER A 33 6.22 5.00 -10.01
N LEU A 34 7.39 5.04 -10.66
CA LEU A 34 8.52 4.20 -10.31
C LEU A 34 9.35 4.91 -9.24
N ASN A 35 9.36 4.37 -8.04
CA ASN A 35 10.09 4.96 -6.93
C ASN A 35 11.55 4.50 -6.91
N ARG A 36 11.76 3.20 -6.91
CA ARG A 36 13.07 2.59 -6.74
C ARG A 36 13.26 1.41 -7.69
N VAL A 37 14.50 1.21 -8.10
CA VAL A 37 14.91 0.06 -8.91
C VAL A 37 16.13 -0.57 -8.26
N GLU A 38 16.08 -1.87 -8.02
CA GLU A 38 17.15 -2.66 -7.47
C GLU A 38 17.59 -3.75 -8.45
N VAL A 39 18.85 -3.72 -8.82
CA VAL A 39 19.43 -4.71 -9.73
C VAL A 39 20.34 -5.66 -8.94
N THR A 40 20.27 -6.96 -9.21
CA THR A 40 21.17 -7.94 -8.59
C THR A 40 22.60 -7.74 -9.07
N SER A 41 23.57 -8.22 -8.30
CA SER A 41 25.01 -8.04 -8.62
C SER A 41 25.43 -8.68 -9.93
N ASP A 42 24.73 -9.75 -10.34
CA ASP A 42 24.93 -10.49 -11.58
C ASP A 42 24.09 -9.97 -12.76
N TYR A 43 23.34 -8.88 -12.56
CA TYR A 43 22.42 -8.29 -13.54
C TYR A 43 21.35 -9.26 -14.09
N SER A 44 21.03 -10.32 -13.36
CA SER A 44 20.03 -11.30 -13.78
C SER A 44 18.60 -10.85 -13.48
N TYR A 45 18.39 -10.17 -12.36
CA TYR A 45 17.08 -9.73 -11.90
C TYR A 45 17.08 -8.25 -11.57
N CYS A 46 15.94 -7.64 -11.82
CA CYS A 46 15.66 -6.24 -11.50
C CYS A 46 14.32 -6.13 -10.79
N LYS A 47 14.33 -5.75 -9.52
CA LYS A 47 13.11 -5.41 -8.77
C LYS A 47 12.77 -3.95 -9.00
N VAL A 48 11.53 -3.70 -9.38
CA VAL A 48 11.01 -2.37 -9.66
C VAL A 48 9.89 -2.07 -8.68
N TYR A 49 10.09 -1.06 -7.85
CA TYR A 49 9.13 -0.64 -6.84
C TYR A 49 8.21 0.43 -7.41
N ILE A 50 6.92 0.17 -7.37
CA ILE A 50 5.88 1.00 -7.96
C ILE A 50 4.90 1.44 -6.90
N SER A 51 4.48 2.70 -7.00
CA SER A 51 3.36 3.25 -6.25
C SER A 51 2.35 3.89 -7.20
N ASP A 52 1.15 4.04 -6.73
CA ASP A 52 0.08 4.79 -7.39
C ASP A 52 -0.49 5.83 -6.42
N LEU A 53 -1.25 6.78 -6.94
CA LEU A 53 -1.98 7.74 -6.11
C LEU A 53 -3.02 7.04 -5.24
N ASP A 54 -3.60 5.94 -5.75
CA ASP A 54 -4.55 5.09 -5.03
C ASP A 54 -3.85 3.81 -4.54
N PRO A 55 -3.60 3.64 -3.25
CA PRO A 55 -2.95 2.44 -2.70
C PRO A 55 -3.67 1.14 -3.07
N ASN A 56 -5.01 1.18 -3.14
CA ASN A 56 -5.83 0.03 -3.51
C ASN A 56 -5.64 -0.44 -4.97
N LYS A 57 -5.16 0.43 -5.84
CA LYS A 57 -4.89 0.11 -7.25
C LYS A 57 -3.48 -0.39 -7.49
N THR A 58 -2.57 -0.14 -6.57
CA THR A 58 -1.15 -0.49 -6.70
C THR A 58 -0.97 -1.98 -6.98
N ASP A 59 -1.67 -2.86 -6.26
CA ASP A 59 -1.58 -4.31 -6.48
C ASP A 59 -2.08 -4.75 -7.86
N SER A 60 -3.16 -4.12 -8.35
CA SER A 60 -3.68 -4.38 -9.70
C SER A 60 -2.71 -3.92 -10.79
N ILE A 61 -2.04 -2.79 -10.58
CA ILE A 61 -1.01 -2.26 -11.48
C ILE A 61 0.20 -3.19 -11.51
N VAL A 62 0.65 -3.64 -10.35
CA VAL A 62 1.76 -4.59 -10.20
C VAL A 62 1.44 -5.90 -10.92
N ALA A 63 0.26 -6.47 -10.75
CA ALA A 63 -0.18 -7.67 -11.45
C ALA A 63 -0.19 -7.46 -12.97
N PHE A 64 -0.71 -6.34 -13.44
CA PHE A 64 -0.72 -5.97 -14.87
C PHE A 64 0.69 -5.87 -15.45
N LEU A 65 1.61 -5.20 -14.74
CA LEU A 65 2.99 -5.04 -15.19
C LEU A 65 3.76 -6.38 -15.18
N ASN A 66 3.55 -7.22 -14.17
CA ASN A 66 4.15 -8.55 -14.13
C ASN A 66 3.67 -9.44 -15.29
N ASN A 67 2.38 -9.38 -15.64
CA ASN A 67 1.83 -10.09 -16.79
C ASN A 67 2.45 -9.62 -18.12
N ASN A 68 2.78 -8.33 -18.21
CA ASN A 68 3.42 -7.73 -19.38
C ASN A 68 4.97 -7.67 -19.28
N SER A 69 5.58 -8.24 -18.25
CA SER A 69 7.01 -8.12 -17.96
C SER A 69 7.91 -8.57 -19.11
N LYS A 70 7.52 -9.62 -19.83
CA LYS A 70 8.26 -10.12 -21.02
C LYS A 70 8.27 -9.08 -22.14
N LYS A 71 7.13 -8.44 -22.42
CA LYS A 71 7.01 -7.39 -23.43
C LYS A 71 7.83 -6.17 -23.04
N ILE A 72 7.69 -5.72 -21.79
CA ILE A 72 8.45 -4.57 -21.25
C ILE A 72 9.96 -4.85 -21.30
N ARG A 73 10.39 -6.05 -20.93
CA ARG A 73 11.79 -6.46 -21.02
C ARG A 73 12.33 -6.42 -22.46
N SER A 74 11.54 -6.84 -23.44
CA SER A 74 11.92 -6.80 -24.86
C SER A 74 12.07 -5.35 -25.34
N MET A 75 11.19 -4.44 -24.90
CA MET A 75 11.28 -3.02 -25.21
C MET A 75 12.50 -2.38 -24.54
N LEU A 76 12.75 -2.73 -23.28
CA LEU A 76 13.91 -2.30 -22.51
C LEU A 76 15.22 -2.77 -23.16
N ALA A 77 15.28 -3.99 -23.64
CA ALA A 77 16.46 -4.55 -24.32
C ALA A 77 16.85 -3.76 -25.59
N LYS A 78 15.88 -3.15 -26.24
CA LYS A 78 16.14 -2.31 -27.43
C LYS A 78 16.72 -0.94 -27.08
N LYS A 79 16.45 -0.45 -25.87
CA LYS A 79 16.91 0.87 -25.40
C LYS A 79 18.24 0.79 -24.62
N LEU A 80 18.44 -0.33 -23.93
CA LEU A 80 19.62 -0.53 -23.11
C LEU A 80 20.80 -1.06 -23.95
N ASP A 81 21.89 -0.35 -23.86
CA ASP A 81 23.20 -0.73 -24.41
C ASP A 81 24.00 -1.57 -23.40
N ILE A 82 23.35 -2.58 -22.79
CA ILE A 82 24.02 -3.49 -21.86
C ILE A 82 23.96 -4.93 -22.35
N TYR A 83 25.03 -5.65 -22.06
CA TYR A 83 25.23 -7.04 -22.48
C TYR A 83 24.07 -7.99 -22.07
N LYS A 84 23.43 -7.73 -20.93
CA LYS A 84 22.35 -8.58 -20.40
C LYS A 84 21.22 -7.75 -19.84
N THR A 85 20.04 -7.87 -20.42
CA THR A 85 18.84 -7.24 -19.88
C THR A 85 18.28 -8.08 -18.75
N PRO A 86 18.14 -7.53 -17.53
CA PRO A 86 17.64 -8.28 -16.38
C PRO A 86 16.18 -8.70 -16.53
N ALA A 87 15.79 -9.76 -15.84
CA ALA A 87 14.40 -10.12 -15.68
C ALA A 87 13.72 -9.11 -14.76
N LEU A 88 12.58 -8.58 -15.19
CA LEU A 88 11.84 -7.56 -14.43
C LEU A 88 10.85 -8.20 -13.47
N ILE A 89 10.85 -7.74 -12.23
CA ILE A 89 9.90 -8.11 -11.18
C ILE A 89 9.33 -6.83 -10.61
N PHE A 90 8.04 -6.62 -10.81
CA PHE A 90 7.35 -5.45 -10.28
C PHE A 90 6.76 -5.75 -8.90
N VAL A 91 6.95 -4.84 -7.96
CA VAL A 91 6.53 -4.97 -6.56
C VAL A 91 5.88 -3.66 -6.10
N ALA A 92 4.84 -3.75 -5.29
CA ALA A 92 4.25 -2.57 -4.65
C ALA A 92 5.23 -1.96 -3.64
N ASP A 93 5.39 -0.65 -3.67
CA ASP A 93 6.23 0.10 -2.73
C ASP A 93 5.44 0.47 -1.48
N LYS A 94 5.39 -0.46 -0.54
CA LYS A 94 4.71 -0.25 0.75
C LYS A 94 5.41 0.76 1.66
N ASP A 95 6.69 0.98 1.48
CA ASP A 95 7.44 1.95 2.29
C ASP A 95 7.05 3.38 1.89
N TYR A 96 6.91 3.63 0.60
CA TYR A 96 6.42 4.91 0.09
C TYR A 96 4.98 5.21 0.56
N GLU A 97 4.11 4.21 0.59
CA GLU A 97 2.74 4.37 1.08
C GLU A 97 2.71 4.77 2.56
N LYS A 98 3.55 4.14 3.39
CA LYS A 98 3.69 4.48 4.81
C LYS A 98 4.25 5.89 5.01
N ASP A 99 5.26 6.27 4.24
CA ASP A 99 5.85 7.61 4.30
C ASP A 99 4.84 8.69 3.89
N LEU A 100 4.02 8.41 2.90
CA LEU A 100 2.95 9.32 2.48
C LEU A 100 1.89 9.48 3.58
N GLN A 101 1.44 8.38 4.18
CA GLN A 101 0.50 8.41 5.30
C GLN A 101 1.07 9.17 6.50
N MET A 102 2.35 8.97 6.81
CA MET A 102 3.02 9.69 7.88
C MET A 102 3.10 11.20 7.60
N LYS A 103 3.40 11.59 6.37
CA LYS A 103 3.40 13.01 5.98
C LYS A 103 2.04 13.65 6.12
N LEU A 104 0.98 12.99 5.66
CA LEU A 104 -0.40 13.47 5.80
C LEU A 104 -0.80 13.59 7.27
N PHE A 105 -0.42 12.62 8.09
CA PHE A 105 -0.68 12.66 9.53
C PHE A 105 0.04 13.82 10.22
N VAL A 106 1.32 14.05 9.90
CA VAL A 106 2.09 15.18 10.44
C VAL A 106 1.48 16.51 10.01
N GLU A 107 1.06 16.63 8.76
CA GLU A 107 0.41 17.85 8.25
C GLU A 107 -0.93 18.11 8.94
N GLU A 108 -1.73 17.08 9.16
CA GLU A 108 -2.98 17.18 9.92
C GLU A 108 -2.74 17.61 11.37
N VAL A 109 -1.71 17.05 12.03
CA VAL A 109 -1.33 17.44 13.40
C VAL A 109 -0.84 18.88 13.46
N ASN A 110 -0.05 19.34 12.50
CA ASN A 110 0.44 20.72 12.42
C ASN A 110 -0.68 21.72 12.15
N ASN A 111 -1.71 21.31 11.41
CA ASN A 111 -2.89 22.15 11.13
C ASN A 111 -3.89 22.20 12.29
N ARG A 112 -3.79 21.27 13.25
CA ARG A 112 -4.55 21.38 14.50
C ARG A 112 -3.96 22.54 15.31
N LYS A 113 -4.79 23.56 15.58
CA LYS A 113 -4.42 24.65 16.48
C LYS A 113 -3.91 24.05 17.80
N PRO A 114 -2.79 24.54 18.36
CA PRO A 114 -2.34 24.06 19.66
C PRO A 114 -3.47 24.28 20.66
N VAL A 115 -3.97 23.18 21.23
CA VAL A 115 -4.92 23.23 22.33
C VAL A 115 -4.14 23.79 23.51
N THR A 116 -4.37 25.05 23.84
CA THR A 116 -3.75 25.66 25.02
C THR A 116 -4.34 25.03 26.27
N LEU A 117 -3.49 24.86 27.30
CA LEU A 117 -3.92 24.33 28.60
C LEU A 117 -5.16 25.04 29.15
N ALA A 118 -5.41 26.28 28.72
CA ALA A 118 -6.60 27.04 29.06
C ALA A 118 -7.90 26.44 28.47
N ASP A 119 -7.82 25.76 27.33
CA ASP A 119 -9.00 25.13 26.69
C ASP A 119 -9.37 23.80 27.35
N VAL A 120 -8.38 23.12 27.95
CA VAL A 120 -8.59 21.86 28.68
C VAL A 120 -9.29 22.07 30.00
N PHE A 121 -9.09 23.25 30.65
CA PHE A 121 -9.68 23.55 31.96
C PHE A 121 -11.07 24.21 31.86
N LYS A 122 -11.63 24.45 30.69
CA LYS A 122 -12.97 25.04 30.53
C LYS A 122 -14.14 24.07 30.51
N GLU A 123 -13.87 22.75 30.49
CA GLU A 123 -14.92 21.71 30.43
C GLU A 123 -15.07 20.89 31.74
N GLU A 124 -14.87 21.50 32.91
CA GLU A 124 -15.34 20.87 34.13
C GLU A 124 -16.25 21.85 34.91
N LYS A 125 -17.51 21.95 34.50
CA LYS A 125 -18.58 22.29 35.41
C LYS A 125 -19.24 21.02 35.92
N PRO A 126 -19.21 20.77 37.25
CA PRO A 126 -19.83 19.58 37.82
C PRO A 126 -21.34 19.67 37.69
N LYS A 127 -21.96 18.78 36.96
CA LYS A 127 -23.39 18.53 37.06
C LYS A 127 -23.67 17.82 38.37
N LYS A 128 -24.35 18.58 39.27
CA LYS A 128 -24.84 18.14 40.56
C LYS A 128 -25.58 16.81 40.46
N SER A 129 -25.15 15.94 41.36
CA SER A 129 -25.83 14.72 41.78
C SER A 129 -27.29 14.97 42.11
N THR A 130 -28.18 14.18 41.54
CA THR A 130 -29.47 13.91 42.16
C THR A 130 -29.60 12.40 42.31
N THR A 131 -29.39 12.04 43.54
CA THR A 131 -29.69 10.73 44.12
C THR A 131 -31.19 10.45 43.98
N LYS A 132 -31.57 9.34 43.41
CA LYS A 132 -32.78 8.61 43.82
C LYS A 132 -32.54 7.11 43.77
N LYS A 133 -32.61 6.64 45.01
CA LYS A 133 -32.70 5.24 45.43
C LYS A 133 -33.94 4.56 44.87
N THR A 134 -33.82 3.26 44.77
CA THR A 134 -34.75 2.18 45.11
C THR A 134 -35.00 1.27 43.88
N THR A 135 -34.91 0.03 43.87
CA THR A 135 -34.99 -1.13 44.74
C THR A 135 -35.08 -2.37 43.82
N THR A 136 -34.27 -3.35 44.11
CA THR A 136 -34.45 -4.80 44.04
C THR A 136 -35.61 -5.41 43.24
N LYS A 137 -35.30 -6.38 42.36
CA LYS A 137 -35.77 -7.79 42.31
C LYS A 137 -35.15 -8.44 41.07
N LYS A 138 -34.23 -9.35 41.23
CA LYS A 138 -34.20 -10.79 41.41
C LYS A 138 -35.26 -11.54 40.62
N THR A 139 -34.87 -12.34 39.68
CA THR A 139 -35.22 -13.77 39.45
C THR A 139 -34.77 -14.15 38.03
N THR A 140 -33.74 -14.95 37.94
CA THR A 140 -33.64 -16.40 37.70
C THR A 140 -34.15 -16.91 36.36
N THR A 141 -33.18 -17.54 35.72
CA THR A 141 -33.21 -18.86 35.09
C THR A 141 -33.69 -19.01 33.63
N LYS A 142 -32.84 -19.60 32.94
CA LYS A 142 -32.76 -20.88 32.21
C LYS A 142 -32.48 -20.66 30.73
N LYS A 143 -31.27 -21.04 30.32
CA LYS A 143 -30.91 -22.36 29.80
C LYS A 143 -31.56 -22.69 28.46
N ALA A 144 -30.76 -22.69 27.41
CA ALA A 144 -30.47 -23.88 26.61
C ALA A 144 -29.89 -23.50 25.25
N SER A 145 -28.67 -23.89 25.03
CA SER A 145 -28.14 -24.37 23.75
C SER A 145 -28.74 -25.77 23.52
N PRO A 146 -28.42 -26.48 22.47
CA PRO A 146 -27.85 -26.30 21.16
C PRO A 146 -28.63 -27.05 20.08
N VAL A 147 -28.00 -27.36 18.96
CA VAL A 147 -28.07 -28.59 18.18
C VAL A 147 -28.15 -28.33 16.68
N LYS A 148 -27.04 -28.67 16.06
CA LYS A 148 -26.73 -29.69 15.06
C LYS A 148 -27.36 -29.48 13.69
N ALA A 149 -26.50 -29.28 12.70
CA ALA A 149 -25.80 -30.25 11.87
C ALA A 149 -26.73 -31.22 11.12
N LYS A 150 -26.59 -31.23 9.83
CA LYS A 150 -26.52 -32.36 8.90
C LYS A 150 -26.65 -31.79 7.49
N LYS A 151 -25.62 -31.89 6.64
CA LYS A 151 -25.12 -33.05 5.92
C LYS A 151 -26.16 -33.67 5.00
N GLU A 152 -25.73 -33.77 3.84
CA GLU A 152 -25.87 -34.76 2.78
C GLU A 152 -26.39 -34.11 1.49
N GLU A 153 -25.63 -34.15 0.48
CA GLU A 153 -25.03 -35.19 -0.34
C GLU A 153 -25.86 -35.47 -1.57
N LYS A 154 -25.15 -35.52 -2.67
CA LYS A 154 -25.29 -36.35 -3.87
C LYS A 154 -26.15 -35.82 -4.99
N SER A 155 -25.47 -35.61 -6.05
CA SER A 155 -25.28 -36.42 -7.27
C SER A 155 -26.48 -36.41 -8.22
N GLU A 156 -26.27 -35.99 -9.34
CA GLU A 156 -25.97 -36.58 -10.65
C GLU A 156 -25.77 -35.48 -11.68
#